data_0cf89a123cf1e444830ca344bff5c834
#
_entry.id   0cf89a123cf1e444830ca344bff5c834
#
_cell.length_a   1.000
_cell.length_b   1.000
_cell.length_c   1.000
_cell.angle_alpha   90.00
_cell.angle_beta   90.00
_cell.angle_gamma   90.00
#
_symmetry.space_group_name_H-M   'P 1'
#
loop_
_entity.id
_entity.type
_entity.pdbx_description
1 polymer ?
#
loop_
_entity_poly.entity_id
_entity_poly.type
_entity_poly.pdbx_seq_one_letter_code
_entity_poly.pdbx_strand_id
1 'polypeptide(L)'
;PNTPHVDAITGATSQSEVVKKAVSKAMLKSSKALAAEEGADPNEPKSVDVVVVGSGGAGLAAAIQAHDEGASVLIVEKMPTIGGNTIKASAGMNAAETRFQRVKGIQDSKELFYQESLKGGGNKNDPELLRRFVENAPQAIEWLATRGIMLNDITTTGGMSIDRTHRPKDGSAVGGYLISGLVRNVNKRNIEVMLDTSVSDIIFENGEVTGVRLTTEENETLTVATKSVIVATGGFS
;
A
#
# COMPACT_ATOMS: atom_id res chain seq x y z
N PRO A 1 8.27 -26.14 -1.78
CA PRO A 1 8.59 -25.12 -0.82
C PRO A 1 9.21 -23.94 -1.58
N ASN A 2 8.36 -23.01 -2.00
CA ASN A 2 8.81 -21.80 -2.68
C ASN A 2 9.14 -20.75 -1.64
N THR A 3 10.43 -20.48 -1.44
CA THR A 3 10.90 -19.31 -0.72
C THR A 3 10.62 -18.07 -1.58
N PRO A 4 10.04 -17.01 -1.03
CA PRO A 4 9.80 -15.79 -1.78
C PRO A 4 11.12 -15.19 -2.26
N HIS A 5 11.32 -15.13 -3.58
CA HIS A 5 12.45 -14.43 -4.19
C HIS A 5 12.24 -12.92 -4.03
N VAL A 6 12.96 -12.34 -3.11
CA VAL A 6 13.21 -10.89 -3.09
C VAL A 6 14.65 -10.71 -3.51
N ASP A 7 14.87 -10.03 -4.64
CA ASP A 7 16.21 -9.68 -5.06
C ASP A 7 16.89 -8.87 -3.95
N ALA A 8 18.03 -9.37 -3.48
CA ALA A 8 18.77 -8.76 -2.40
C ALA A 8 19.37 -7.44 -2.89
N ILE A 9 19.07 -6.35 -2.24
CA ILE A 9 19.88 -5.13 -2.34
C ILE A 9 21.21 -5.46 -1.68
N THR A 10 22.29 -5.33 -2.44
CA THR A 10 23.65 -5.66 -2.02
C THR A 10 23.96 -4.98 -0.68
N GLY A 11 24.25 -5.78 0.35
CA GLY A 11 24.61 -5.32 1.69
C GLY A 11 23.52 -5.42 2.77
N ALA A 12 22.27 -5.79 2.44
CA ALA A 12 21.17 -5.88 3.42
C ALA A 12 20.54 -7.27 3.53
N THR A 13 21.19 -8.32 3.04
CA THR A 13 20.60 -9.66 2.88
C THR A 13 20.11 -10.27 4.19
N SER A 14 20.86 -10.12 5.28
CA SER A 14 20.48 -10.67 6.59
C SER A 14 19.31 -9.93 7.25
N GLN A 15 19.22 -8.62 7.06
CA GLN A 15 18.11 -7.82 7.57
C GLN A 15 16.84 -8.04 6.74
N SER A 16 16.96 -8.22 5.42
CA SER A 16 15.82 -8.55 4.55
C SER A 16 15.18 -9.88 4.92
N GLU A 17 15.97 -10.90 5.24
CA GLU A 17 15.47 -12.23 5.68
C GLU A 17 14.74 -12.16 7.03
N VAL A 18 15.24 -11.36 7.97
CA VAL A 18 14.60 -11.17 9.28
C VAL A 18 13.27 -10.44 9.12
N VAL A 19 13.22 -9.40 8.28
CA VAL A 19 11.98 -8.65 8.00
C VAL A 19 10.97 -9.54 7.26
N LYS A 20 11.39 -10.32 6.28
CA LYS A 20 10.53 -11.30 5.57
C LYS A 20 9.93 -12.32 6.55
N LYS A 21 10.74 -12.93 7.41
CA LYS A 21 10.27 -13.89 8.41
C LYS A 21 9.34 -13.26 9.44
N ALA A 22 9.63 -12.05 9.89
CA ALA A 22 8.79 -11.33 10.86
C ALA A 22 7.43 -10.96 10.26
N VAL A 23 7.41 -10.46 9.02
CA VAL A 23 6.18 -10.12 8.30
C VAL A 23 5.37 -11.38 8.01
N SER A 24 5.96 -12.43 7.44
CA SER A 24 5.27 -13.70 7.16
C SER A 24 4.74 -14.37 8.44
N LYS A 25 5.47 -14.30 9.56
CA LYS A 25 5.03 -14.89 10.83
C LYS A 25 3.92 -14.09 11.52
N ALA A 26 3.93 -12.76 11.37
CA ALA A 26 2.84 -11.90 11.85
C ALA A 26 1.55 -12.14 11.05
N MET A 27 1.67 -12.43 9.76
CA MET A 27 0.56 -12.72 8.84
C MET A 27 -0.06 -14.08 9.07
N LEU A 28 0.76 -15.13 9.23
CA LEU A 28 0.27 -16.46 9.59
C LEU A 28 -0.51 -16.47 10.91
N LYS A 29 -0.20 -15.55 11.83
CA LYS A 29 -0.99 -15.37 13.06
C LYS A 29 -2.33 -14.70 12.79
N SER A 30 -2.41 -13.71 11.89
CA SER A 30 -3.67 -13.03 11.59
C SER A 30 -4.61 -13.90 10.75
N SER A 31 -4.11 -14.62 9.74
CA SER A 31 -4.94 -15.53 8.94
C SER A 31 -5.53 -16.70 9.75
N LYS A 32 -4.78 -17.21 10.77
CA LYS A 32 -5.31 -18.25 11.68
C LYS A 32 -6.30 -17.71 12.72
N ALA A 33 -6.19 -16.44 13.11
CA ALA A 33 -7.11 -15.83 14.07
C ALA A 33 -8.47 -15.51 13.44
N LEU A 34 -8.52 -15.25 12.13
CA LEU A 34 -9.75 -14.94 11.38
C LEU A 34 -10.54 -16.19 10.97
N ALA A 35 -9.93 -17.37 10.98
CA ALA A 35 -10.61 -18.64 10.75
C ALA A 35 -11.49 -19.11 11.95
N ALA A 36 -11.58 -18.31 13.01
CA ALA A 36 -12.29 -18.64 14.24
C ALA A 36 -13.44 -17.65 14.56
N GLU A 37 -14.17 -17.15 13.57
CA GLU A 37 -15.52 -16.65 13.82
C GLU A 37 -16.44 -17.86 13.96
N GLU A 38 -16.67 -18.26 15.21
CA GLU A 38 -17.65 -19.29 15.56
C GLU A 38 -19.04 -18.83 15.10
N GLY A 39 -19.58 -19.43 14.05
CA GLY A 39 -20.97 -19.28 13.62
C GLY A 39 -21.23 -18.95 12.16
N ALA A 40 -20.22 -18.76 11.32
CA ALA A 40 -20.42 -18.59 9.88
C ALA A 40 -20.77 -19.96 9.24
N ASP A 41 -21.85 -20.03 8.48
CA ASP A 41 -22.16 -21.19 7.65
C ASP A 41 -21.04 -21.36 6.60
N PRO A 42 -20.32 -22.50 6.57
CA PRO A 42 -19.24 -22.71 5.61
C PRO A 42 -19.74 -22.72 4.14
N ASN A 43 -21.05 -22.74 3.91
CA ASN A 43 -21.66 -22.66 2.59
C ASN A 43 -22.16 -21.26 2.23
N GLU A 44 -22.10 -20.28 3.15
CA GLU A 44 -22.47 -18.90 2.83
C GLU A 44 -21.33 -18.20 2.09
N PRO A 45 -21.58 -17.62 0.91
CA PRO A 45 -20.52 -16.93 0.18
C PRO A 45 -20.01 -15.75 1.02
N LYS A 46 -18.70 -15.70 1.20
CA LYS A 46 -18.05 -14.58 1.89
C LYS A 46 -18.52 -13.26 1.31
N SER A 47 -18.90 -12.31 2.15
CA SER A 47 -19.37 -11.00 1.74
C SER A 47 -18.62 -9.88 2.46
N VAL A 48 -18.17 -8.86 1.72
CA VAL A 48 -17.58 -7.64 2.25
C VAL A 48 -18.06 -6.43 1.46
N ASP A 49 -18.01 -5.23 2.04
CA ASP A 49 -18.40 -4.02 1.30
C ASP A 49 -17.40 -3.66 0.21
N VAL A 50 -16.11 -3.86 0.48
CA VAL A 50 -15.01 -3.46 -0.43
C VAL A 50 -13.98 -4.57 -0.55
N VAL A 51 -13.67 -4.97 -1.78
CA VAL A 51 -12.49 -5.80 -2.09
C VAL A 51 -11.38 -4.89 -2.64
N VAL A 52 -10.20 -4.95 -2.04
CA VAL A 52 -8.99 -4.24 -2.50
C VAL A 52 -8.07 -5.24 -3.18
N VAL A 53 -7.76 -5.01 -4.46
CA VAL A 53 -6.91 -5.88 -5.28
C VAL A 53 -5.48 -5.37 -5.28
N GLY A 54 -4.61 -6.05 -4.56
CA GLY A 54 -3.20 -5.72 -4.39
C GLY A 54 -2.89 -5.12 -3.01
N SER A 55 -1.78 -5.56 -2.43
CA SER A 55 -1.30 -5.19 -1.09
C SER A 55 -0.08 -4.27 -1.09
N GLY A 56 0.15 -3.54 -2.18
CA GLY A 56 1.14 -2.46 -2.23
C GLY A 56 0.73 -1.26 -1.37
N GLY A 57 1.53 -0.20 -1.38
CA GLY A 57 1.25 1.01 -0.59
C GLY A 57 -0.13 1.61 -0.86
N ALA A 58 -0.57 1.63 -2.11
CA ALA A 58 -1.90 2.13 -2.50
C ALA A 58 -3.03 1.26 -1.94
N GLY A 59 -2.93 -0.08 -2.10
CA GLY A 59 -3.95 -1.01 -1.62
C GLY A 59 -4.08 -1.02 -0.11
N LEU A 60 -2.96 -1.07 0.62
CA LEU A 60 -2.97 -1.00 2.08
C LEU A 60 -3.58 0.31 2.59
N ALA A 61 -3.22 1.45 1.96
CA ALA A 61 -3.77 2.74 2.35
C ALA A 61 -5.29 2.82 2.06
N ALA A 62 -5.72 2.34 0.90
CA ALA A 62 -7.13 2.30 0.52
C ALA A 62 -7.96 1.42 1.46
N ALA A 63 -7.44 0.23 1.81
CA ALA A 63 -8.10 -0.68 2.74
C ALA A 63 -8.26 -0.08 4.15
N ILE A 64 -7.20 0.56 4.66
CA ILE A 64 -7.24 1.24 5.96
C ILE A 64 -8.28 2.37 5.93
N GLN A 65 -8.30 3.18 4.87
CA GLN A 65 -9.24 4.29 4.76
C GLN A 65 -10.69 3.79 4.63
N ALA A 66 -10.94 2.81 3.77
CA ALA A 66 -12.29 2.23 3.62
C ALA A 66 -12.82 1.67 4.95
N HIS A 67 -11.98 0.96 5.69
CA HIS A 67 -12.32 0.46 7.03
C HIS A 67 -12.59 1.60 8.02
N ASP A 68 -11.78 2.65 8.01
CA ASP A 68 -11.97 3.81 8.91
C ASP A 68 -13.28 4.57 8.63
N GLU A 69 -13.81 4.47 7.40
CA GLU A 69 -15.14 4.96 6.99
C GLU A 69 -16.28 3.97 7.28
N GLY A 70 -15.98 2.84 7.93
CA GLY A 70 -16.98 1.86 8.40
C GLY A 70 -17.28 0.72 7.43
N ALA A 71 -16.54 0.57 6.34
CA ALA A 71 -16.71 -0.55 5.42
C ALA A 71 -16.03 -1.83 5.94
N SER A 72 -16.64 -2.98 5.71
CA SER A 72 -15.96 -4.27 5.79
C SER A 72 -15.06 -4.45 4.57
N VAL A 73 -13.79 -4.85 4.78
CA VAL A 73 -12.76 -4.84 3.74
C VAL A 73 -12.02 -6.17 3.67
N LEU A 74 -11.80 -6.65 2.45
CA LEU A 74 -10.91 -7.76 2.13
C LEU A 74 -9.79 -7.27 1.21
N ILE A 75 -8.53 -7.56 1.54
CA ILE A 75 -7.39 -7.37 0.64
C ILE A 75 -7.06 -8.71 -0.02
N VAL A 76 -6.94 -8.71 -1.36
CA VAL A 76 -6.51 -9.88 -2.13
C VAL A 76 -5.17 -9.59 -2.78
N GLU A 77 -4.18 -10.45 -2.51
CA GLU A 77 -2.80 -10.30 -3.00
C GLU A 77 -2.36 -11.60 -3.70
N LYS A 78 -1.92 -11.47 -4.95
CA LYS A 78 -1.46 -12.62 -5.75
C LYS A 78 -0.13 -13.22 -5.30
N MET A 79 0.67 -12.43 -4.59
CA MET A 79 1.99 -12.85 -4.12
C MET A 79 1.91 -13.44 -2.70
N PRO A 80 2.88 -14.29 -2.29
CA PRO A 80 2.97 -14.82 -0.94
C PRO A 80 3.39 -13.77 0.10
N THR A 81 3.58 -12.52 -0.31
CA THR A 81 4.05 -11.44 0.57
C THR A 81 3.37 -10.12 0.25
N ILE A 82 3.08 -9.34 1.29
CA ILE A 82 2.55 -7.98 1.19
C ILE A 82 3.67 -6.97 0.83
N GLY A 83 3.29 -5.90 0.12
CA GLY A 83 4.12 -4.72 -0.04
C GLY A 83 4.36 -4.32 -1.50
N GLY A 84 4.18 -5.25 -2.44
CA GLY A 84 4.36 -4.97 -3.86
C GLY A 84 5.71 -4.29 -4.16
N ASN A 85 5.74 -3.41 -5.16
CA ASN A 85 6.95 -2.62 -5.46
C ASN A 85 7.24 -1.51 -4.43
N THR A 86 6.26 -1.14 -3.60
CA THR A 86 6.45 -0.11 -2.57
C THR A 86 7.52 -0.52 -1.56
N ILE A 87 7.61 -1.81 -1.19
CA ILE A 87 8.61 -2.28 -0.22
C ILE A 87 10.05 -2.10 -0.71
N LYS A 88 10.26 -1.97 -2.02
CA LYS A 88 11.57 -1.79 -2.65
C LYS A 88 12.03 -0.33 -2.70
N ALA A 89 11.15 0.63 -2.35
CA ALA A 89 11.46 2.05 -2.40
C ALA A 89 12.56 2.42 -1.39
N SER A 90 13.60 3.10 -1.87
CA SER A 90 14.80 3.40 -1.06
C SER A 90 14.85 4.85 -0.56
N ALA A 91 14.38 5.83 -1.34
CA ALA A 91 14.57 7.24 -1.03
C ALA A 91 13.59 7.77 0.02
N GLY A 92 12.37 8.09 -0.38
CA GLY A 92 11.35 8.69 0.47
C GLY A 92 10.11 9.06 -0.32
N MET A 93 9.22 9.82 0.29
CA MET A 93 8.02 10.38 -0.35
C MET A 93 8.20 11.88 -0.55
N ASN A 94 8.06 12.35 -1.78
CA ASN A 94 8.14 13.76 -2.08
C ASN A 94 6.80 14.46 -1.78
N ALA A 95 6.86 15.57 -1.03
CA ALA A 95 5.72 16.43 -0.77
C ALA A 95 6.20 17.86 -0.48
N ALA A 96 5.50 18.83 -1.04
CA ALA A 96 5.75 20.26 -0.82
C ALA A 96 4.76 20.84 0.21
N GLU A 97 5.15 21.93 0.87
CA GLU A 97 4.32 22.66 1.83
C GLU A 97 3.86 21.83 3.05
N THR A 98 4.65 20.87 3.47
CA THR A 98 4.33 20.04 4.64
C THR A 98 4.62 20.77 5.95
N ARG A 99 3.97 20.34 7.05
CA ARG A 99 4.31 20.86 8.39
C ARG A 99 5.76 20.59 8.75
N PHE A 100 6.32 19.46 8.30
CA PHE A 100 7.71 19.09 8.59
C PHE A 100 8.71 20.02 7.90
N GLN A 101 8.42 20.47 6.67
CA GLN A 101 9.20 21.51 6.00
C GLN A 101 9.10 22.84 6.77
N ARG A 102 7.90 23.27 7.16
CA ARG A 102 7.70 24.51 7.93
C ARG A 102 8.50 24.52 9.23
N VAL A 103 8.49 23.44 9.99
CA VAL A 103 9.27 23.32 11.24
C VAL A 103 10.78 23.45 11.00
N LYS A 104 11.27 22.99 9.83
CA LYS A 104 12.69 23.11 9.46
C LYS A 104 13.02 24.44 8.73
N GLY A 105 12.05 25.34 8.55
CA GLY A 105 12.24 26.61 7.82
C GLY A 105 12.45 26.44 6.31
N ILE A 106 12.09 25.27 5.76
CA ILE A 106 12.22 24.98 4.33
C ILE A 106 11.03 25.64 3.61
N GLN A 107 11.34 26.56 2.69
CA GLN A 107 10.40 27.23 1.81
C GLN A 107 10.25 26.39 0.54
N ASP A 108 9.04 25.92 0.26
CA ASP A 108 8.72 25.14 -0.93
C ASP A 108 7.33 25.50 -1.44
N SER A 109 7.00 25.11 -2.68
CA SER A 109 5.66 25.26 -3.21
C SER A 109 5.25 24.06 -4.07
N LYS A 110 3.95 23.78 -4.08
CA LYS A 110 3.36 22.75 -4.94
C LYS A 110 3.61 23.06 -6.42
N GLU A 111 3.63 24.34 -6.80
CA GLU A 111 3.89 24.73 -8.18
C GLU A 111 5.33 24.41 -8.59
N LEU A 112 6.32 24.72 -7.75
CA LEU A 112 7.71 24.36 -8.02
C LEU A 112 7.86 22.84 -8.09
N PHE A 113 7.24 22.10 -7.18
CA PHE A 113 7.25 20.65 -7.19
C PHE A 113 6.64 20.07 -8.48
N TYR A 114 5.53 20.65 -8.97
CA TYR A 114 4.91 20.27 -10.22
C TYR A 114 5.85 20.48 -11.41
N GLN A 115 6.45 21.67 -11.53
CA GLN A 115 7.34 22.03 -12.64
C GLN A 115 8.60 21.15 -12.69
N GLU A 116 9.21 20.90 -11.54
CA GLU A 116 10.39 20.03 -11.46
C GLU A 116 10.05 18.57 -11.80
N SER A 117 8.91 18.07 -11.34
CA SER A 117 8.45 16.72 -11.66
C SER A 117 8.10 16.57 -13.14
N LEU A 118 7.45 17.58 -13.73
CA LEU A 118 7.12 17.59 -15.16
C LEU A 118 8.41 17.57 -16.00
N LYS A 119 9.36 18.42 -15.65
CA LYS A 119 10.67 18.48 -16.31
C LYS A 119 11.45 17.15 -16.15
N GLY A 120 11.47 16.59 -14.93
CA GLY A 120 12.11 15.31 -14.62
C GLY A 120 11.54 14.14 -15.41
N GLY A 121 10.24 14.16 -15.67
CA GLY A 121 9.55 13.19 -16.54
C GLY A 121 9.68 13.47 -18.04
N GLY A 122 10.52 14.44 -18.44
CA GLY A 122 10.71 14.82 -19.85
C GLY A 122 9.45 15.38 -20.50
N ASN A 123 8.57 16.00 -19.72
CA ASN A 123 7.25 16.49 -20.13
C ASN A 123 6.32 15.41 -20.71
N LYS A 124 6.53 14.14 -20.34
CA LYS A 124 5.70 13.00 -20.76
C LYS A 124 4.65 12.60 -19.72
N ASN A 125 4.65 13.23 -18.56
CA ASN A 125 3.67 13.04 -17.52
C ASN A 125 2.28 13.44 -18.02
N ASP A 126 1.25 12.74 -17.54
CA ASP A 126 -0.10 13.25 -17.62
C ASP A 126 -0.21 14.49 -16.70
N PRO A 127 -0.50 15.70 -17.24
CA PRO A 127 -0.46 16.93 -16.46
C PRO A 127 -1.52 16.98 -15.36
N GLU A 128 -2.71 16.43 -15.61
CA GLU A 128 -3.81 16.44 -14.64
C GLU A 128 -3.51 15.48 -13.49
N LEU A 129 -3.05 14.27 -13.79
CA LEU A 129 -2.66 13.29 -12.79
C LEU A 129 -1.49 13.79 -11.94
N LEU A 130 -0.47 14.41 -12.56
CA LEU A 130 0.64 15.00 -11.85
C LEU A 130 0.19 16.15 -10.94
N ARG A 131 -0.74 16.99 -11.39
CA ARG A 131 -1.32 18.08 -10.58
C ARG A 131 -2.00 17.53 -9.35
N ARG A 132 -2.88 16.55 -9.50
CA ARG A 132 -3.57 15.87 -8.39
C ARG A 132 -2.59 15.24 -7.41
N PHE A 133 -1.54 14.58 -7.91
CA PHE A 133 -0.48 13.99 -7.07
C PHE A 133 0.21 15.06 -6.21
N VAL A 134 0.69 16.14 -6.83
CA VAL A 134 1.43 17.19 -6.13
C VAL A 134 0.55 17.93 -5.11
N GLU A 135 -0.70 18.20 -5.44
CA GLU A 135 -1.66 18.89 -4.55
C GLU A 135 -2.00 18.08 -3.31
N ASN A 136 -2.06 16.74 -3.43
CA ASN A 136 -2.48 15.86 -2.35
C ASN A 136 -1.29 15.20 -1.59
N ALA A 137 -0.06 15.35 -2.07
CA ALA A 137 1.12 14.77 -1.43
C ALA A 137 1.30 15.17 0.04
N PRO A 138 1.12 16.46 0.45
CA PRO A 138 1.23 16.83 1.87
C PRO A 138 0.15 16.18 2.73
N GLN A 139 -1.06 16.01 2.23
CA GLN A 139 -2.14 15.31 2.94
C GLN A 139 -1.81 13.82 3.14
N ALA A 140 -1.16 13.18 2.16
CA ALA A 140 -0.71 11.80 2.30
C ALA A 140 0.35 11.67 3.41
N ILE A 141 1.29 12.60 3.52
CA ILE A 141 2.27 12.64 4.63
C ILE A 141 1.57 12.79 5.99
N GLU A 142 0.57 13.68 6.09
CA GLU A 142 -0.21 13.83 7.31
C GLU A 142 -1.04 12.59 7.64
N TRP A 143 -1.68 11.98 6.64
CA TRP A 143 -2.44 10.75 6.81
C TRP A 143 -1.58 9.62 7.38
N LEU A 144 -0.34 9.47 6.91
CA LEU A 144 0.63 8.52 7.45
C LEU A 144 1.00 8.87 8.90
N ALA A 145 1.28 10.13 9.18
CA ALA A 145 1.68 10.61 10.51
C ALA A 145 0.60 10.35 11.57
N THR A 146 -0.68 10.57 11.24
CA THR A 146 -1.81 10.28 12.14
C THR A 146 -1.96 8.78 12.45
N ARG A 147 -1.37 7.92 11.63
CA ARG A 147 -1.34 6.46 11.79
C ARG A 147 -0.03 5.92 12.36
N GLY A 148 0.80 6.82 12.93
CA GLY A 148 2.07 6.46 13.56
C GLY A 148 3.21 6.11 12.59
N ILE A 149 3.08 6.52 11.31
CA ILE A 149 4.09 6.35 10.28
C ILE A 149 4.74 7.71 10.03
N MET A 150 5.84 7.98 10.76
CA MET A 150 6.47 9.30 10.78
C MET A 150 7.59 9.40 9.74
N LEU A 151 7.40 10.22 8.72
CA LEU A 151 8.39 10.56 7.71
C LEU A 151 8.86 12.01 7.93
N ASN A 152 9.61 12.24 8.98
CA ASN A 152 9.97 13.59 9.47
C ASN A 152 11.43 13.98 9.29
N ASP A 153 12.26 13.10 8.74
CA ASP A 153 13.53 13.49 8.14
C ASP A 153 13.30 13.92 6.70
N ILE A 154 13.90 15.03 6.30
CA ILE A 154 13.70 15.64 4.98
C ILE A 154 15.04 15.81 4.29
N THR A 155 15.10 15.35 3.06
CA THR A 155 16.29 15.41 2.21
C THR A 155 15.92 15.78 0.78
N THR A 156 16.91 15.95 -0.08
CA THR A 156 16.73 16.18 -1.52
C THR A 156 16.81 14.87 -2.29
N THR A 157 15.95 14.72 -3.29
CA THR A 157 16.09 13.67 -4.33
C THR A 157 16.64 14.28 -5.61
N GLY A 158 17.37 13.49 -6.40
CA GLY A 158 17.94 13.95 -7.68
C GLY A 158 16.90 14.60 -8.59
N GLY A 159 17.24 15.75 -9.16
CA GLY A 159 16.38 16.55 -10.02
C GLY A 159 15.47 17.56 -9.29
N MET A 160 15.45 17.56 -7.96
CA MET A 160 14.73 18.52 -7.14
C MET A 160 15.69 19.61 -6.61
N SER A 161 15.24 20.86 -6.58
CA SER A 161 16.03 21.99 -6.06
C SER A 161 15.80 22.25 -4.56
N ILE A 162 14.72 21.70 -4.00
CA ILE A 162 14.32 21.90 -2.61
C ILE A 162 14.25 20.56 -1.88
N ASP A 163 14.60 20.57 -0.59
CA ASP A 163 14.42 19.43 0.29
C ASP A 163 12.94 19.14 0.51
N ARG A 164 12.43 18.11 -0.15
CA ARG A 164 11.02 17.69 -0.07
C ARG A 164 10.80 16.19 0.03
N THR A 165 11.88 15.41 0.09
CA THR A 165 11.82 13.96 0.22
C THR A 165 11.73 13.58 1.68
N HIS A 166 10.54 13.17 2.11
CA HIS A 166 10.23 12.76 3.48
C HIS A 166 10.59 11.29 3.66
N ARG A 167 11.37 10.99 4.71
CA ARG A 167 11.84 9.64 5.03
C ARG A 167 11.82 9.38 6.54
N PRO A 168 12.04 8.12 7.00
CA PRO A 168 12.18 7.81 8.41
C PRO A 168 13.30 8.62 9.06
N LYS A 169 13.16 8.94 10.36
CA LYS A 169 14.08 9.79 11.12
C LYS A 169 15.52 9.28 11.14
N ASP A 170 15.71 7.98 11.06
CA ASP A 170 17.01 7.31 11.04
C ASP A 170 17.66 7.28 9.65
N GLY A 171 17.01 7.87 8.65
CA GLY A 171 17.47 7.89 7.26
C GLY A 171 17.39 6.56 6.53
N SER A 172 16.72 5.56 7.10
CA SER A 172 16.52 4.25 6.48
C SER A 172 15.64 4.34 5.23
N ALA A 173 15.68 3.27 4.41
CA ALA A 173 14.85 3.15 3.21
C ALA A 173 13.36 3.21 3.57
N VAL A 174 12.62 4.05 2.85
CA VAL A 174 11.20 4.32 3.16
C VAL A 174 10.31 3.10 2.95
N GLY A 175 10.60 2.25 1.97
CA GLY A 175 9.69 1.18 1.54
C GLY A 175 9.36 0.19 2.64
N GLY A 176 10.39 -0.39 3.26
CA GLY A 176 10.19 -1.34 4.38
C GLY A 176 9.54 -0.70 5.60
N TYR A 177 9.92 0.53 5.93
CA TYR A 177 9.34 1.29 7.03
C TYR A 177 7.84 1.58 6.80
N LEU A 178 7.50 2.07 5.60
CA LEU A 178 6.13 2.39 5.21
C LEU A 178 5.24 1.15 5.22
N ILE A 179 5.67 0.08 4.53
CA ILE A 179 4.89 -1.17 4.48
C ILE A 179 4.70 -1.77 5.87
N SER A 180 5.74 -1.84 6.69
CA SER A 180 5.62 -2.31 8.07
C SER A 180 4.62 -1.48 8.89
N GLY A 181 4.62 -0.17 8.69
CA GLY A 181 3.67 0.74 9.32
C GLY A 181 2.23 0.53 8.87
N LEU A 182 2.00 0.37 7.56
CA LEU A 182 0.68 0.10 6.99
C LEU A 182 0.14 -1.26 7.42
N VAL A 183 0.99 -2.31 7.41
CA VAL A 183 0.61 -3.66 7.87
C VAL A 183 0.19 -3.64 9.34
N ARG A 184 0.91 -2.92 10.21
CA ARG A 184 0.48 -2.76 11.61
C ARG A 184 -0.92 -2.13 11.72
N ASN A 185 -1.22 -1.17 10.84
CA ASN A 185 -2.54 -0.51 10.81
C ASN A 185 -3.64 -1.44 10.27
N VAL A 186 -3.35 -2.27 9.28
CA VAL A 186 -4.24 -3.33 8.77
C VAL A 186 -4.56 -4.33 9.88
N ASN A 187 -3.51 -4.85 10.55
CA ASN A 187 -3.67 -5.81 11.65
C ASN A 187 -4.45 -5.24 12.83
N LYS A 188 -4.20 -3.96 13.19
CA LYS A 188 -4.92 -3.28 14.29
C LYS A 188 -6.43 -3.18 14.02
N ARG A 189 -6.83 -3.15 12.75
CA ARG A 189 -8.23 -3.08 12.29
C ARG A 189 -8.84 -4.44 11.99
N ASN A 190 -8.07 -5.52 12.16
CA ASN A 190 -8.47 -6.88 11.78
C ASN A 190 -8.93 -6.97 10.31
N ILE A 191 -8.35 -6.15 9.41
CA ILE A 191 -8.62 -6.24 7.98
C ILE A 191 -8.00 -7.54 7.46
N GLU A 192 -8.82 -8.37 6.85
CA GLU A 192 -8.38 -9.65 6.30
C GLU A 192 -7.53 -9.46 5.03
N VAL A 193 -6.50 -10.31 4.88
CA VAL A 193 -5.63 -10.35 3.70
C VAL A 193 -5.52 -11.78 3.21
N MET A 194 -5.98 -12.04 1.99
CA MET A 194 -5.77 -13.29 1.28
C MET A 194 -4.51 -13.17 0.43
N LEU A 195 -3.47 -13.93 0.78
CA LEU A 195 -2.24 -14.07 0.00
C LEU A 195 -2.35 -15.23 -0.99
N ASP A 196 -1.40 -15.33 -1.93
CA ASP A 196 -1.36 -16.39 -2.94
C ASP A 196 -2.70 -16.56 -3.68
N THR A 197 -3.43 -15.43 -3.77
CA THR A 197 -4.78 -15.40 -4.31
C THR A 197 -4.91 -14.27 -5.33
N SER A 198 -5.31 -14.59 -6.54
CA SER A 198 -5.53 -13.62 -7.61
C SER A 198 -7.01 -13.35 -7.83
N VAL A 199 -7.34 -12.10 -8.20
CA VAL A 199 -8.66 -11.77 -8.71
C VAL A 199 -8.67 -12.10 -10.20
N SER A 200 -9.48 -13.07 -10.59
CA SER A 200 -9.61 -13.49 -12.00
C SER A 200 -10.73 -12.77 -12.75
N ASP A 201 -11.73 -12.26 -12.02
CA ASP A 201 -12.87 -11.57 -12.63
C ASP A 201 -13.55 -10.62 -11.62
N ILE A 202 -14.19 -9.55 -12.14
CA ILE A 202 -15.09 -8.67 -11.39
C ILE A 202 -16.50 -8.93 -11.94
N ILE A 203 -17.41 -9.34 -11.06
CA ILE A 203 -18.77 -9.74 -11.41
C ILE A 203 -19.67 -8.51 -11.41
N PHE A 204 -20.38 -8.32 -12.50
CA PHE A 204 -21.35 -7.25 -12.68
C PHE A 204 -22.75 -7.79 -12.90
N GLU A 205 -23.73 -7.18 -12.27
CA GLU A 205 -25.16 -7.40 -12.55
C GLU A 205 -25.84 -6.04 -12.75
N ASN A 206 -26.54 -5.89 -13.85
CA ASN A 206 -27.22 -4.63 -14.22
C ASN A 206 -26.31 -3.38 -14.23
N GLY A 207 -24.99 -3.57 -14.49
CA GLY A 207 -24.01 -2.49 -14.50
C GLY A 207 -23.40 -2.13 -13.14
N GLU A 208 -23.80 -2.83 -12.07
CA GLU A 208 -23.24 -2.67 -10.73
C GLU A 208 -22.32 -3.83 -10.37
N VAL A 209 -21.30 -3.57 -9.57
CA VAL A 209 -20.42 -4.61 -9.04
C VAL A 209 -21.20 -5.40 -7.98
N THR A 210 -21.24 -6.74 -8.13
CA THR A 210 -21.88 -7.64 -7.17
C THR A 210 -20.92 -8.63 -6.53
N GLY A 211 -19.70 -8.75 -7.07
CA GLY A 211 -18.70 -9.66 -6.50
C GLY A 211 -17.40 -9.69 -7.27
N VAL A 212 -16.50 -10.52 -6.78
CA VAL A 212 -15.26 -10.90 -7.45
C VAL A 212 -15.08 -12.41 -7.46
N ARG A 213 -14.45 -12.91 -8.51
CA ARG A 213 -13.98 -14.29 -8.59
C ARG A 213 -12.49 -14.32 -8.28
N LEU A 214 -12.11 -15.19 -7.35
CA LEU A 214 -10.76 -15.38 -6.89
C LEU A 214 -10.24 -16.74 -7.35
N THR A 215 -8.93 -16.83 -7.58
CA THR A 215 -8.23 -18.09 -7.83
C THR A 215 -7.10 -18.21 -6.83
N THR A 216 -7.10 -19.29 -6.05
CA THR A 216 -6.06 -19.60 -5.04
C THR A 216 -4.84 -20.25 -5.68
N GLU A 217 -3.76 -20.45 -4.90
CA GLU A 217 -2.55 -21.17 -5.34
C GLU A 217 -2.87 -22.60 -5.78
N GLU A 218 -3.83 -23.26 -5.13
CA GLU A 218 -4.30 -24.60 -5.46
C GLU A 218 -5.23 -24.65 -6.69
N ASN A 219 -5.41 -23.53 -7.38
CA ASN A 219 -6.36 -23.35 -8.50
C ASN A 219 -7.85 -23.53 -8.10
N GLU A 220 -8.17 -23.39 -6.83
CA GLU A 220 -9.55 -23.34 -6.40
C GLU A 220 -10.17 -21.99 -6.78
N THR A 221 -11.42 -22.02 -7.19
CA THR A 221 -12.20 -20.82 -7.51
C THR A 221 -13.13 -20.49 -6.36
N LEU A 222 -13.00 -19.27 -5.81
CA LEU A 222 -13.85 -18.74 -4.77
C LEU A 222 -14.60 -17.51 -5.31
N THR A 223 -15.81 -17.29 -4.81
CA THR A 223 -16.57 -16.07 -5.09
C THR A 223 -16.77 -15.29 -3.80
N VAL A 224 -16.46 -14.00 -3.84
CA VAL A 224 -16.70 -13.06 -2.75
C VAL A 224 -17.72 -12.03 -3.22
N ALA A 225 -18.84 -11.93 -2.52
CA ALA A 225 -19.82 -10.87 -2.77
C ALA A 225 -19.28 -9.53 -2.27
N THR A 226 -19.37 -8.49 -3.10
CA THR A 226 -18.92 -7.15 -2.74
C THR A 226 -19.65 -6.08 -3.56
N LYS A 227 -19.80 -4.89 -2.97
CA LYS A 227 -20.43 -3.73 -3.61
C LYS A 227 -19.42 -2.85 -4.37
N SER A 228 -18.13 -2.97 -4.03
CA SER A 228 -17.09 -2.13 -4.61
C SER A 228 -15.75 -2.85 -4.71
N VAL A 229 -15.00 -2.54 -5.76
CA VAL A 229 -13.65 -3.06 -5.96
C VAL A 229 -12.67 -1.90 -6.17
N ILE A 230 -11.59 -1.88 -5.37
CA ILE A 230 -10.48 -0.95 -5.54
C ILE A 230 -9.32 -1.68 -6.20
N VAL A 231 -9.01 -1.32 -7.45
CA VAL A 231 -7.90 -1.90 -8.20
C VAL A 231 -6.61 -1.16 -7.84
N ALA A 232 -5.71 -1.83 -7.11
CA ALA A 232 -4.43 -1.29 -6.64
C ALA A 232 -3.25 -2.22 -7.04
N THR A 233 -3.32 -2.79 -8.22
CA THR A 233 -2.42 -3.85 -8.72
C THR A 233 -1.01 -3.36 -9.09
N GLY A 234 -0.76 -2.05 -9.03
CA GLY A 234 0.50 -1.43 -9.44
C GLY A 234 0.61 -1.22 -10.94
N GLY A 235 1.83 -0.97 -11.41
CA GLY A 235 2.12 -0.75 -12.83
C GLY A 235 2.56 -2.02 -13.56
N PHE A 236 2.84 -1.85 -14.85
CA PHE A 236 3.37 -2.91 -15.73
C PHE A 236 4.90 -2.91 -15.65
N SER A 237 5.48 -3.51 -14.64
CA SER A 237 6.93 -3.64 -14.51
C SER A 237 7.32 -5.08 -14.24
#